data_cf8572f5d8b74b061f58bfaf4f8b4d99
#
_entry.id   cf8572f5d8b74b061f58bfaf4f8b4d99
#
_cell.length_a   1.000
_cell.length_b   1.000
_cell.length_c   1.000
_cell.angle_alpha   90.00
_cell.angle_beta   90.00
_cell.angle_gamma   90.00
#
_symmetry.space_group_name_H-M   'P 1'
#
loop_
_entity.id
_entity.type
_entity.pdbx_description
1 polymer ?
#
loop_
_entity_poly.entity_id
_entity_poly.type
_entity_poly.pdbx_seq_one_letter_code
_entity_poly.pdbx_strand_id
1 'polypeptide(L)'
;MKKYLLIISLWLGIGFSNAQPLSGYYDSVDGKKAQAVKTALCDAIDEHTQRTYKDLWADFRTTDCRPDGKVWDMYSSITHYVFGTDQNTGGGGREGADYNREHSMPKSWFHDGYPMYTDLFHMYPTDSYINNMRGNYPFGEVGTVTKQSNGG
;
A
#
# COMPACT_ATOMS: atom_id res chain seq x y z
N MET A 1 -18.96 -18.72 57.72
CA MET A 1 -18.43 -17.64 56.86
C MET A 1 -18.56 -18.09 55.42
N LYS A 2 -19.50 -17.51 54.65
CA LYS A 2 -19.75 -17.85 53.24
C LYS A 2 -18.77 -17.00 52.38
N LYS A 3 -17.86 -17.67 51.64
CA LYS A 3 -16.97 -17.02 50.67
C LYS A 3 -17.74 -16.83 49.36
N TYR A 4 -18.00 -15.59 48.98
CA TYR A 4 -18.55 -15.26 47.67
C TYR A 4 -17.40 -15.18 46.68
N LEU A 5 -17.45 -16.05 45.64
CA LEU A 5 -16.52 -16.01 44.50
C LEU A 5 -17.07 -14.99 43.48
N LEU A 6 -16.40 -13.88 43.31
CA LEU A 6 -16.76 -12.86 42.34
C LEU A 6 -16.17 -13.29 40.98
N ILE A 7 -17.01 -13.75 40.05
CA ILE A 7 -16.59 -14.04 38.68
C ILE A 7 -16.71 -12.75 37.87
N ILE A 8 -15.58 -12.11 37.59
CA ILE A 8 -15.52 -10.99 36.67
C ILE A 8 -15.42 -11.58 35.26
N SER A 9 -16.52 -11.59 34.52
CA SER A 9 -16.51 -11.91 33.09
C SER A 9 -15.97 -10.73 32.31
N LEU A 10 -14.71 -10.85 31.82
CA LEU A 10 -14.08 -9.90 30.90
C LEU A 10 -14.71 -10.10 29.52
N TRP A 11 -15.62 -9.22 29.13
CA TRP A 11 -16.10 -9.14 27.75
C TRP A 11 -15.02 -8.48 26.89
N LEU A 12 -14.22 -9.28 26.16
CA LEU A 12 -13.45 -8.78 25.05
C LEU A 12 -14.43 -8.47 23.90
N GLY A 13 -14.78 -7.21 23.78
CA GLY A 13 -15.46 -6.70 22.60
C GLY A 13 -14.50 -6.78 21.41
N ILE A 14 -14.63 -7.82 20.57
CA ILE A 14 -13.97 -7.85 19.27
C ILE A 14 -14.73 -6.85 18.40
N GLY A 15 -14.22 -5.63 18.34
CA GLY A 15 -14.71 -4.62 17.40
C GLY A 15 -14.32 -5.05 15.98
N PHE A 16 -15.26 -5.62 15.23
CA PHE A 16 -15.11 -5.73 13.79
C PHE A 16 -15.23 -4.31 13.21
N SER A 17 -14.12 -3.71 12.78
CA SER A 17 -14.19 -2.52 11.94
C SER A 17 -14.65 -2.96 10.56
N ASN A 18 -15.95 -2.91 10.31
CA ASN A 18 -16.47 -3.03 8.97
C ASN A 18 -16.17 -1.70 8.25
N ALA A 19 -15.17 -1.69 7.38
CA ALA A 19 -15.02 -0.62 6.40
C ALA A 19 -16.21 -0.72 5.45
N GLN A 20 -17.27 0.05 5.74
CA GLN A 20 -18.42 0.15 4.85
C GLN A 20 -18.10 1.20 3.78
N PRO A 21 -18.38 0.91 2.50
CA PRO A 21 -18.30 1.94 1.47
C PRO A 21 -19.22 3.09 1.85
N LEU A 22 -18.88 4.30 1.42
CA LEU A 22 -19.74 5.47 1.58
C LEU A 22 -21.11 5.16 0.99
N SER A 23 -22.18 5.55 1.72
CA SER A 23 -23.55 5.33 1.24
C SER A 23 -23.73 5.94 -0.14
N GLY A 24 -24.27 5.17 -1.07
CA GLY A 24 -24.49 5.60 -2.45
C GLY A 24 -23.28 5.48 -3.38
N TYR A 25 -22.10 5.14 -2.88
CA TYR A 25 -20.88 5.08 -3.70
C TYR A 25 -21.00 4.11 -4.89
N TYR A 26 -21.71 3.02 -4.72
CA TYR A 26 -21.92 2.00 -5.77
C TYR A 26 -23.34 1.99 -6.38
N ASP A 27 -24.19 2.97 -6.10
CA ASP A 27 -25.57 2.99 -6.61
C ASP A 27 -25.63 2.93 -8.15
N SER A 28 -24.63 3.52 -8.81
CA SER A 28 -24.50 3.47 -10.26
C SER A 28 -24.31 2.07 -10.84
N VAL A 29 -23.96 1.09 -10.01
CA VAL A 29 -23.69 -0.31 -10.42
C VAL A 29 -24.92 -1.19 -10.29
N ASP A 30 -25.89 -0.80 -9.44
CA ASP A 30 -27.05 -1.60 -9.13
C ASP A 30 -27.86 -1.95 -10.38
N GLY A 31 -28.22 -3.23 -10.49
CA GLY A 31 -28.99 -3.76 -11.62
C GLY A 31 -28.23 -3.93 -12.93
N LYS A 32 -26.97 -3.50 -13.01
CA LYS A 32 -26.15 -3.65 -14.21
C LYS A 32 -25.50 -5.03 -14.30
N LYS A 33 -25.09 -5.42 -15.51
CA LYS A 33 -24.44 -6.72 -15.78
C LYS A 33 -23.27 -6.58 -16.76
N ALA A 34 -22.33 -7.50 -16.66
CA ALA A 34 -21.20 -7.64 -17.59
C ALA A 34 -20.44 -6.30 -17.83
N GLN A 35 -20.30 -5.89 -19.08
CA GLN A 35 -19.55 -4.68 -19.45
C GLN A 35 -20.13 -3.40 -18.83
N ALA A 36 -21.45 -3.33 -18.62
CA ALA A 36 -22.08 -2.17 -18.00
C ALA A 36 -21.68 -2.01 -16.51
N VAL A 37 -21.45 -3.11 -15.79
CA VAL A 37 -20.88 -3.07 -14.42
C VAL A 37 -19.47 -2.50 -14.46
N LYS A 38 -18.62 -3.01 -15.36
CA LYS A 38 -17.24 -2.53 -15.49
C LYS A 38 -17.18 -1.02 -15.77
N THR A 39 -17.98 -0.55 -16.71
CA THR A 39 -18.06 0.88 -17.03
C THR A 39 -18.49 1.70 -15.83
N ALA A 40 -19.57 1.30 -15.15
CA ALA A 40 -20.09 2.04 -13.98
C ALA A 40 -19.10 2.05 -12.79
N LEU A 41 -18.33 0.96 -12.59
CA LEU A 41 -17.28 0.93 -11.59
C LEU A 41 -16.10 1.86 -11.97
N CYS A 42 -15.70 1.85 -13.24
CA CYS A 42 -14.67 2.78 -13.72
C CYS A 42 -15.11 4.23 -13.50
N ASP A 43 -16.35 4.57 -13.89
CA ASP A 43 -16.89 5.92 -13.72
C ASP A 43 -16.97 6.33 -12.24
N ALA A 44 -17.32 5.39 -11.35
CA ALA A 44 -17.39 5.66 -9.90
C ALA A 44 -16.03 5.94 -9.24
N ILE A 45 -14.94 5.39 -9.80
CA ILE A 45 -13.57 5.57 -9.26
C ILE A 45 -12.76 6.60 -10.04
N ASP A 46 -13.27 7.11 -11.16
CA ASP A 46 -12.53 8.04 -12.04
C ASP A 46 -12.42 9.45 -11.45
N GLU A 47 -13.41 9.89 -10.70
CA GLU A 47 -13.41 11.19 -10.00
C GLU A 47 -12.56 11.15 -8.73
N HIS A 48 -11.25 11.28 -8.89
CA HIS A 48 -10.30 11.31 -7.78
C HIS A 48 -9.42 12.56 -7.81
N THR A 49 -8.85 12.92 -6.66
CA THR A 49 -7.88 14.01 -6.58
C THR A 49 -6.52 13.51 -7.05
N GLN A 50 -6.12 13.92 -8.25
CA GLN A 50 -4.78 13.60 -8.76
C GLN A 50 -3.71 14.25 -7.89
N ARG A 51 -2.79 13.45 -7.37
CA ARG A 51 -1.64 13.90 -6.58
C ARG A 51 -0.46 14.22 -7.49
N THR A 52 0.46 15.06 -7.03
CA THR A 52 1.76 15.17 -7.68
C THR A 52 2.71 14.08 -7.18
N TYR A 53 3.70 13.72 -7.99
CA TYR A 53 4.69 12.70 -7.59
C TYR A 53 5.45 13.11 -6.32
N LYS A 54 5.62 14.41 -6.07
CA LYS A 54 6.24 14.92 -4.85
C LYS A 54 5.34 14.76 -3.63
N ASP A 55 4.03 14.92 -3.78
CA ASP A 55 3.07 14.86 -2.66
C ASP A 55 3.00 13.45 -2.05
N LEU A 56 3.29 12.41 -2.83
CA LEU A 56 3.30 11.02 -2.36
C LEU A 56 4.17 10.81 -1.11
N TRP A 57 5.22 11.59 -0.93
CA TRP A 57 6.04 11.54 0.29
C TRP A 57 5.27 11.91 1.56
N ALA A 58 4.35 12.85 1.43
CA ALA A 58 3.48 13.24 2.55
C ALA A 58 2.32 12.26 2.71
N ASP A 59 1.78 11.77 1.60
CA ASP A 59 0.62 10.89 1.58
C ASP A 59 0.94 9.54 2.26
N PHE A 60 2.12 8.98 2.05
CA PHE A 60 2.59 7.74 2.71
C PHE A 60 2.59 7.82 4.24
N ARG A 61 2.64 9.02 4.83
CA ARG A 61 2.48 9.17 6.28
C ARG A 61 1.10 8.75 6.79
N THR A 62 0.12 8.75 5.90
CA THR A 62 -1.26 8.37 6.21
C THR A 62 -1.58 6.97 5.70
N THR A 63 -1.13 6.64 4.49
CA THR A 63 -1.46 5.37 3.84
C THR A 63 -0.56 4.21 4.28
N ASP A 64 0.72 4.49 4.56
CA ASP A 64 1.75 3.48 4.76
C ASP A 64 2.56 3.69 6.04
N CYS A 65 1.90 4.16 7.09
CA CYS A 65 2.50 4.33 8.40
C CYS A 65 2.22 3.12 9.29
N ARG A 66 3.27 2.52 9.84
CA ARG A 66 3.17 1.46 10.84
C ARG A 66 2.73 2.02 12.20
N PRO A 67 2.20 1.17 13.10
CA PRO A 67 1.80 1.61 14.45
C PRO A 67 2.95 2.23 15.27
N ASP A 68 4.20 1.89 14.95
CA ASP A 68 5.40 2.44 15.59
C ASP A 68 5.86 3.78 14.96
N GLY A 69 5.09 4.35 14.03
CA GLY A 69 5.38 5.60 13.34
C GLY A 69 6.44 5.50 12.23
N LYS A 70 6.89 4.29 11.91
CA LYS A 70 7.83 4.04 10.82
C LYS A 70 7.12 3.79 9.50
N VAL A 71 7.88 3.88 8.42
CA VAL A 71 7.40 3.54 7.09
C VAL A 71 7.07 2.06 7.02
N TRP A 72 5.89 1.73 6.49
CA TRP A 72 5.60 0.37 6.06
C TRP A 72 6.29 0.13 4.71
N ASP A 73 7.21 -0.80 4.66
CA ASP A 73 7.97 -1.14 3.45
C ASP A 73 7.29 -2.30 2.73
N MET A 74 6.96 -2.11 1.44
CA MET A 74 6.26 -3.11 0.65
C MET A 74 7.06 -4.40 0.45
N TYR A 75 8.39 -4.29 0.34
CA TYR A 75 9.26 -5.42 -0.03
C TYR A 75 10.14 -5.94 1.10
N SER A 76 10.12 -5.30 2.27
CA SER A 76 10.95 -5.73 3.38
C SER A 76 10.24 -5.61 4.73
N SER A 77 10.34 -6.66 5.52
CA SER A 77 9.78 -6.71 6.88
C SER A 77 10.75 -6.24 7.96
N ILE A 78 12.02 -6.03 7.62
CA ILE A 78 13.08 -5.71 8.59
C ILE A 78 13.51 -4.24 8.60
N THR A 79 13.01 -3.43 7.67
CA THR A 79 13.37 -2.00 7.59
C THR A 79 12.61 -1.16 8.62
N HIS A 80 13.21 -0.03 9.02
CA HIS A 80 12.67 0.87 10.04
C HIS A 80 12.81 2.34 9.64
N TYR A 81 12.49 2.67 8.40
CA TYR A 81 12.65 4.00 7.83
C TYR A 81 11.83 5.07 8.53
N VAL A 82 12.39 6.27 8.60
CA VAL A 82 11.77 7.48 9.16
C VAL A 82 11.29 8.37 8.03
N PHE A 83 10.02 8.74 8.08
CA PHE A 83 9.43 9.67 7.11
C PHE A 83 10.16 11.02 7.10
N GLY A 84 10.52 11.48 5.90
CA GLY A 84 11.18 12.77 5.71
C GLY A 84 12.69 12.75 5.89
N THR A 85 13.25 11.67 6.47
CA THR A 85 14.69 11.54 6.72
C THR A 85 15.34 10.57 5.74
N ASP A 86 14.76 9.36 5.62
CA ASP A 86 15.39 8.25 4.89
C ASP A 86 14.86 8.13 3.45
N GLN A 87 14.34 9.23 2.90
CA GLN A 87 13.81 9.31 1.53
C GLN A 87 14.92 9.41 0.49
N ASN A 88 14.80 8.64 -0.59
CA ASN A 88 15.71 8.70 -1.73
C ASN A 88 14.94 8.82 -3.05
N THR A 89 15.49 9.52 -4.01
CA THR A 89 14.92 9.65 -5.36
C THR A 89 15.60 8.73 -6.38
N GLY A 90 16.68 8.07 -6.00
CA GLY A 90 17.47 7.16 -6.83
C GLY A 90 17.33 5.70 -6.40
N GLY A 91 18.15 4.85 -6.99
CA GLY A 91 18.35 3.48 -6.52
C GLY A 91 19.29 3.46 -5.31
N GLY A 92 18.92 2.78 -4.25
CA GLY A 92 19.71 2.63 -3.04
C GLY A 92 21.04 1.91 -3.29
N GLY A 93 22.07 2.30 -2.58
CA GLY A 93 23.38 1.66 -2.66
C GLY A 93 23.42 0.28 -2.01
N ARG A 94 22.55 0.03 -1.05
CA ARG A 94 22.41 -1.24 -0.32
C ARG A 94 21.03 -1.31 0.33
N GLU A 95 20.58 -2.53 0.61
CA GLU A 95 19.37 -2.77 1.41
C GLU A 95 19.50 -2.16 2.81
N GLY A 96 18.42 -1.57 3.28
CA GLY A 96 18.33 -0.93 4.60
C GLY A 96 18.90 0.48 4.68
N ALA A 97 19.33 1.09 3.56
CA ALA A 97 19.90 2.44 3.57
C ALA A 97 18.84 3.54 3.52
N ASP A 98 17.90 3.40 2.62
CA ASP A 98 16.87 4.41 2.34
C ASP A 98 15.68 3.80 1.58
N TYR A 99 14.57 4.54 1.47
CA TYR A 99 13.39 4.12 0.76
C TYR A 99 13.00 5.09 -0.35
N ASN A 100 12.34 4.58 -1.37
CA ASN A 100 11.78 5.37 -2.45
C ASN A 100 10.32 4.98 -2.74
N ARG A 101 9.82 5.38 -3.90
CA ARG A 101 8.43 5.18 -4.34
C ARG A 101 8.41 4.09 -5.40
N GLU A 102 7.77 2.99 -5.06
CA GLU A 102 7.59 1.84 -5.93
C GLU A 102 6.28 1.93 -6.69
N HIS A 103 6.34 1.69 -7.99
CA HIS A 103 5.18 1.39 -8.82
C HIS A 103 5.01 -0.13 -8.88
N SER A 104 4.08 -0.72 -8.12
CA SER A 104 3.84 -2.17 -8.14
C SER A 104 3.49 -2.67 -9.55
N MET A 105 2.78 -1.88 -10.35
CA MET A 105 2.76 -1.98 -11.80
C MET A 105 3.87 -1.08 -12.37
N PRO A 106 4.88 -1.62 -13.07
CA PRO A 106 5.99 -0.81 -13.58
C PRO A 106 5.52 0.37 -14.40
N LYS A 107 6.00 1.57 -14.07
CA LYS A 107 5.58 2.81 -14.75
C LYS A 107 5.88 2.81 -16.25
N SER A 108 6.88 2.06 -16.69
CA SER A 108 7.19 1.86 -18.09
C SER A 108 6.08 1.14 -18.89
N TRP A 109 5.21 0.39 -18.20
CA TRP A 109 4.11 -0.33 -18.86
C TRP A 109 2.95 0.59 -19.24
N PHE A 110 2.84 1.75 -18.58
CA PHE A 110 1.83 2.78 -18.89
C PHE A 110 2.46 4.13 -19.30
N HIS A 111 3.74 4.11 -19.69
CA HIS A 111 4.47 5.29 -20.23
C HIS A 111 4.49 6.49 -19.28
N ASP A 112 4.61 6.25 -17.97
CA ASP A 112 4.56 7.27 -16.92
C ASP A 112 3.28 8.14 -16.95
N GLY A 113 2.19 7.59 -17.51
CA GLY A 113 0.93 8.31 -17.73
C GLY A 113 0.12 8.50 -16.46
N TYR A 114 -0.50 9.67 -16.34
CA TYR A 114 -1.50 9.94 -15.30
C TYR A 114 -2.85 9.31 -15.66
N PRO A 115 -3.70 8.96 -14.69
CA PRO A 115 -3.53 9.11 -13.23
C PRO A 115 -2.61 8.06 -12.59
N MET A 116 -2.29 6.97 -13.27
CA MET A 116 -1.57 5.83 -12.72
C MET A 116 -0.19 6.20 -12.12
N TYR A 117 0.46 7.23 -12.66
CA TYR A 117 1.79 7.65 -12.21
C TYR A 117 1.84 8.09 -10.73
N THR A 118 0.71 8.50 -10.17
CA THR A 118 0.60 8.97 -8.78
C THR A 118 -0.55 8.35 -8.01
N ASP A 119 -1.07 7.23 -8.51
CA ASP A 119 -2.18 6.53 -7.88
C ASP A 119 -1.70 5.71 -6.67
N LEU A 120 -2.15 6.11 -5.48
CA LEU A 120 -1.82 5.47 -4.21
C LEU A 120 -2.31 4.02 -4.08
N PHE A 121 -3.20 3.54 -4.95
CA PHE A 121 -3.62 2.14 -4.96
C PHE A 121 -2.54 1.18 -5.47
N HIS A 122 -1.51 1.67 -6.15
CA HIS A 122 -0.39 0.85 -6.57
C HIS A 122 0.99 1.51 -6.37
N MET A 123 1.02 2.65 -5.68
CA MET A 123 2.24 3.34 -5.28
C MET A 123 2.53 3.07 -3.81
N TYR A 124 3.72 2.57 -3.51
CA TYR A 124 4.12 2.20 -2.16
C TYR A 124 5.53 2.70 -1.82
N PRO A 125 5.80 3.01 -0.54
CA PRO A 125 7.18 3.17 -0.10
C PRO A 125 7.85 1.79 -0.01
N THR A 126 9.09 1.70 -0.44
CA THR A 126 9.88 0.48 -0.29
C THR A 126 11.37 0.77 -0.28
N ASP A 127 12.15 -0.14 0.26
CA ASP A 127 13.61 -0.12 0.17
C ASP A 127 14.06 0.16 -1.27
N SER A 128 14.87 1.22 -1.45
CA SER A 128 15.25 1.67 -2.79
C SER A 128 16.20 0.71 -3.52
N TYR A 129 16.99 -0.07 -2.78
CA TYR A 129 17.83 -1.11 -3.37
C TYR A 129 16.99 -2.30 -3.85
N ILE A 130 16.01 -2.73 -3.05
CA ILE A 130 15.10 -3.83 -3.42
C ILE A 130 14.22 -3.41 -4.62
N ASN A 131 13.69 -2.18 -4.60
CA ASN A 131 12.98 -1.61 -5.74
C ASN A 131 13.83 -1.67 -7.03
N ASN A 132 15.08 -1.25 -6.94
CA ASN A 132 16.01 -1.32 -8.07
C ASN A 132 16.29 -2.77 -8.52
N MET A 133 16.39 -3.73 -7.59
CA MET A 133 16.52 -5.16 -7.92
C MET A 133 15.30 -5.70 -8.65
N ARG A 134 14.09 -5.34 -8.17
CA ARG A 134 12.84 -5.72 -8.80
C ARG A 134 12.74 -5.18 -10.22
N GLY A 135 13.17 -3.95 -10.45
CA GLY A 135 13.15 -3.31 -11.77
C GLY A 135 11.74 -3.27 -12.36
N ASN A 136 11.60 -3.75 -13.61
CA ASN A 136 10.32 -3.79 -14.33
C ASN A 136 9.78 -5.21 -14.52
N TYR A 137 10.29 -6.18 -13.77
CA TYR A 137 9.82 -7.55 -13.88
C TYR A 137 8.41 -7.70 -13.31
N PRO A 138 7.54 -8.54 -13.92
CA PRO A 138 6.27 -8.89 -13.33
C PRO A 138 6.47 -9.68 -12.02
N PHE A 139 5.48 -9.62 -11.13
CA PHE A 139 5.42 -10.55 -10.01
C PHE A 139 5.12 -11.96 -10.50
N GLY A 140 5.73 -12.96 -9.87
CA GLY A 140 5.56 -14.36 -10.23
C GLY A 140 6.38 -15.28 -9.33
N GLU A 141 6.26 -16.57 -9.57
CA GLU A 141 7.10 -17.57 -8.90
C GLU A 141 8.54 -17.51 -9.44
N VAL A 142 9.50 -17.56 -8.52
CA VAL A 142 10.92 -17.52 -8.85
C VAL A 142 11.42 -18.93 -9.19
N GLY A 143 11.84 -19.17 -10.42
CA GLY A 143 12.42 -20.45 -10.82
C GLY A 143 13.83 -20.66 -10.28
N THR A 144 14.73 -19.72 -10.57
CA THR A 144 16.11 -19.75 -10.06
C THR A 144 16.42 -18.43 -9.37
N VAL A 145 16.75 -18.49 -8.07
CA VAL A 145 17.13 -17.33 -7.31
C VAL A 145 18.51 -16.86 -7.71
N THR A 146 18.61 -15.66 -8.27
CA THR A 146 19.89 -15.01 -8.62
C THR A 146 20.25 -13.87 -7.67
N LYS A 147 19.25 -13.27 -7.02
CA LYS A 147 19.39 -12.24 -5.98
C LYS A 147 18.30 -12.46 -4.94
N GLN A 148 18.61 -12.15 -3.72
CA GLN A 148 17.67 -12.27 -2.59
C GLN A 148 17.84 -11.07 -1.67
N SER A 149 16.73 -10.56 -1.12
CA SER A 149 16.76 -9.58 -0.04
C SER A 149 16.99 -10.26 1.31
N ASN A 150 17.43 -9.49 2.32
CA ASN A 150 17.60 -9.99 3.68
C ASN A 150 16.28 -10.00 4.47
N GLY A 151 15.26 -9.30 4.00
CA GLY A 151 14.01 -9.10 4.73
C GLY A 151 12.73 -9.44 3.96
N GLY A 152 12.86 -10.06 2.80
CA GLY A 152 11.74 -10.49 1.96
C GLY A 152 11.83 -11.94 1.56
#